data_0d964f0f39b3cfe28ade65716d34fea1
#
_entry.id   0d964f0f39b3cfe28ade65716d34fea1
#
_cell.length_a   1.000
_cell.length_b   1.000
_cell.length_c   1.000
_cell.angle_alpha   90.00
_cell.angle_beta   90.00
_cell.angle_gamma   90.00
#
_symmetry.space_group_name_H-M   'P 1'
#
loop_
_entity.id
_entity.type
_entity.pdbx_description
1 polymer ?
#
loop_
_entity_poly.entity_id
_entity_poly.type
_entity_poly.pdbx_seq_one_letter_code
_entity_poly.pdbx_strand_id
1 'polypeptide(L)'
;PLAAAHFFYYAGWADKLEHAFPGRAPRALGVAGQVIPWNFPLLMAAWKLAPALAAGNTCVLKPAETTPLTALMLAKLIEEADLPPGVVNIVTGAGATGAALVSHAGVDKVAFTGSTDVGKKIQRAIAGTKKKLTLELGGKAANIIFADAPLDQAVEGIIGGIFFNQGHVCCAGSRVLVEESIHEVLLRKLKDRMATIRLGDPLDKNTDIGAVNSRMQLDRIRELVSAGESEGATRFSAPCAIPDRGFWFAPTLFTGVSQSHRIAREEIFGPVLSVLTFRTPEEAVEKANNTMYGLSAGIWTDKGSKSFWVAQRLRAGVIWANTYNKFDPSSPFGGYKESGFGREGGRQGLLAYLEVD
;
A
#
# COMPACT_ATOMS: atom_id res chain seq x y z
N PRO A 1 -5.70 -5.46 15.26
CA PRO A 1 -6.75 -4.44 15.48
C PRO A 1 -7.38 -3.95 14.18
N LEU A 2 -6.60 -3.46 13.18
CA LEU A 2 -7.16 -2.85 11.97
C LEU A 2 -7.96 -3.85 11.11
N ALA A 3 -7.52 -5.11 10.99
CA ALA A 3 -8.28 -6.15 10.28
C ALA A 3 -9.65 -6.39 10.92
N ALA A 4 -9.73 -6.48 12.24
CA ALA A 4 -11.00 -6.61 12.97
C ALA A 4 -11.88 -5.37 12.76
N ALA A 5 -11.29 -4.16 12.78
CA ALA A 5 -12.03 -2.92 12.57
C ALA A 5 -12.74 -2.87 11.20
N HIS A 6 -12.16 -3.47 10.15
CA HIS A 6 -12.83 -3.59 8.84
C HIS A 6 -14.08 -4.48 8.91
N PHE A 7 -14.00 -5.62 9.60
CA PHE A 7 -15.19 -6.47 9.80
C PHE A 7 -16.27 -5.73 10.60
N PHE A 8 -15.92 -5.04 11.68
CA PHE A 8 -16.89 -4.25 12.46
C PHE A 8 -17.53 -3.15 11.62
N TYR A 9 -16.74 -2.40 10.85
CA TYR A 9 -17.25 -1.33 10.00
C TYR A 9 -18.25 -1.86 8.97
N TYR A 10 -17.89 -2.93 8.25
CA TYR A 10 -18.76 -3.47 7.21
C TYR A 10 -19.94 -4.26 7.76
N ALA A 11 -19.83 -4.89 8.93
CA ALA A 11 -20.99 -5.48 9.61
C ALA A 11 -22.07 -4.44 9.87
N GLY A 12 -21.70 -3.19 10.18
CA GLY A 12 -22.61 -2.07 10.33
C GLY A 12 -23.37 -1.67 9.06
N TRP A 13 -22.97 -2.16 7.88
CA TRP A 13 -23.67 -1.93 6.61
C TRP A 13 -24.57 -3.08 6.19
N ALA A 14 -24.40 -4.29 6.70
CA ALA A 14 -25.07 -5.49 6.23
C ALA A 14 -26.60 -5.40 6.28
N ASP A 15 -27.16 -4.74 7.28
CA ASP A 15 -28.59 -4.49 7.46
C ASP A 15 -29.05 -3.12 6.93
N LYS A 16 -28.16 -2.35 6.27
CA LYS A 16 -28.39 -0.96 5.84
C LYS A 16 -28.09 -0.70 4.37
N LEU A 17 -27.96 -1.75 3.56
CA LEU A 17 -27.59 -1.59 2.15
C LEU A 17 -28.56 -0.70 1.39
N GLU A 18 -29.88 -0.85 1.61
CA GLU A 18 -30.91 -0.02 0.98
C GLU A 18 -30.78 1.46 1.37
N HIS A 19 -30.36 1.73 2.61
CA HIS A 19 -30.15 3.10 3.10
C HIS A 19 -28.86 3.72 2.52
N ALA A 20 -27.87 2.88 2.19
CA ALA A 20 -26.63 3.33 1.53
C ALA A 20 -26.90 3.84 0.10
N PHE A 21 -27.99 3.38 -0.55
CA PHE A 21 -28.33 3.68 -1.93
C PHE A 21 -29.82 4.06 -2.08
N PRO A 22 -30.27 5.20 -1.56
CA PRO A 22 -31.68 5.58 -1.60
C PRO A 22 -32.26 5.56 -3.01
N GLY A 23 -33.40 4.90 -3.17
CA GLY A 23 -34.11 4.78 -4.45
C GLY A 23 -33.49 3.77 -5.42
N ARG A 24 -32.55 2.94 -4.96
CA ARG A 24 -31.93 1.86 -5.73
C ARG A 24 -32.04 0.54 -4.98
N ALA A 25 -31.96 -0.57 -5.70
CA ALA A 25 -31.96 -1.92 -5.13
C ALA A 25 -30.58 -2.56 -5.26
N PRO A 26 -29.69 -2.37 -4.28
CA PRO A 26 -28.35 -2.96 -4.33
C PRO A 26 -28.41 -4.48 -4.26
N ARG A 27 -27.71 -5.14 -5.17
CA ARG A 27 -27.64 -6.61 -5.24
C ARG A 27 -26.17 -7.06 -5.21
N ALA A 28 -25.92 -8.22 -4.61
CA ALA A 28 -24.62 -8.86 -4.68
C ALA A 28 -24.22 -9.13 -6.14
N LEU A 29 -22.93 -8.98 -6.45
CA LEU A 29 -22.41 -9.35 -7.78
C LEU A 29 -22.42 -10.86 -8.01
N GLY A 30 -22.28 -11.68 -6.95
CA GLY A 30 -22.20 -13.13 -7.00
C GLY A 30 -20.91 -13.67 -6.37
N VAL A 31 -20.04 -14.28 -7.16
CA VAL A 31 -18.77 -14.87 -6.69
C VAL A 31 -17.61 -13.88 -6.83
N ALA A 32 -17.01 -13.50 -5.71
CA ALA A 32 -15.83 -12.65 -5.68
C ALA A 32 -14.52 -13.47 -5.60
N GLY A 33 -13.74 -13.49 -6.67
CA GLY A 33 -12.37 -14.01 -6.69
C GLY A 33 -11.41 -12.95 -6.15
N GLN A 34 -10.73 -13.27 -5.07
CA GLN A 34 -9.87 -12.33 -4.33
C GLN A 34 -8.44 -12.86 -4.26
N VAL A 35 -7.47 -12.08 -4.72
CA VAL A 35 -6.05 -12.43 -4.68
C VAL A 35 -5.30 -11.37 -3.89
N ILE A 36 -4.64 -11.77 -2.80
CA ILE A 36 -3.98 -10.87 -1.85
C ILE A 36 -2.47 -11.06 -1.81
N PRO A 37 -1.72 -9.98 -1.52
CA PRO A 37 -0.27 -9.99 -1.46
C PRO A 37 0.26 -10.51 -0.11
N TRP A 38 1.58 -10.60 -0.02
CA TRP A 38 2.29 -11.12 1.13
C TRP A 38 2.65 -10.07 2.21
N ASN A 39 2.56 -8.78 1.90
CA ASN A 39 3.07 -7.73 2.79
C ASN A 39 2.16 -7.40 3.99
N PHE A 40 0.84 -7.59 3.86
CA PHE A 40 -0.16 -7.45 4.93
C PHE A 40 -1.24 -8.53 4.81
N PRO A 41 -0.89 -9.82 4.98
CA PRO A 41 -1.77 -10.92 4.57
C PRO A 41 -3.14 -10.91 5.25
N LEU A 42 -3.22 -10.75 6.58
CA LEU A 42 -4.50 -10.72 7.29
C LEU A 42 -5.30 -9.45 6.99
N LEU A 43 -4.63 -8.29 6.93
CA LEU A 43 -5.31 -7.03 6.65
C LEU A 43 -5.89 -7.00 5.24
N MET A 44 -5.15 -7.48 4.24
CA MET A 44 -5.62 -7.53 2.85
C MET A 44 -6.75 -8.56 2.67
N ALA A 45 -6.76 -9.64 3.44
CA ALA A 45 -7.90 -10.55 3.49
C ALA A 45 -9.15 -9.83 4.04
N ALA A 46 -9.02 -9.13 5.17
CA ALA A 46 -10.12 -8.38 5.78
C ALA A 46 -10.65 -7.27 4.87
N TRP A 47 -9.78 -6.53 4.19
CA TRP A 47 -10.18 -5.47 3.25
C TRP A 47 -11.05 -5.96 2.10
N LYS A 48 -10.89 -7.22 1.70
CA LYS A 48 -11.65 -7.81 0.60
C LYS A 48 -12.84 -8.64 1.07
N LEU A 49 -12.68 -9.44 2.11
CA LEU A 49 -13.76 -10.30 2.63
C LEU A 49 -14.87 -9.49 3.29
N ALA A 50 -14.53 -8.52 4.14
CA ALA A 50 -15.53 -7.80 4.93
C ALA A 50 -16.57 -7.06 4.05
N PRO A 51 -16.20 -6.23 3.06
CA PRO A 51 -17.17 -5.60 2.18
C PRO A 51 -17.89 -6.60 1.26
N ALA A 52 -17.22 -7.66 0.81
CA ALA A 52 -17.84 -8.67 -0.04
C ALA A 52 -18.96 -9.42 0.70
N LEU A 53 -18.71 -9.82 1.94
CA LEU A 53 -19.70 -10.51 2.79
C LEU A 53 -20.85 -9.58 3.17
N ALA A 54 -20.56 -8.34 3.57
CA ALA A 54 -21.61 -7.35 3.87
C ALA A 54 -22.51 -7.05 2.67
N ALA A 55 -21.97 -7.15 1.46
CA ALA A 55 -22.71 -7.00 0.21
C ALA A 55 -23.44 -8.29 -0.24
N GLY A 56 -23.33 -9.39 0.50
CA GLY A 56 -24.00 -10.66 0.20
C GLY A 56 -23.30 -11.54 -0.85
N ASN A 57 -22.02 -11.29 -1.16
CA ASN A 57 -21.28 -12.12 -2.11
C ASN A 57 -20.69 -13.36 -1.45
N THR A 58 -20.45 -14.41 -2.24
CA THR A 58 -19.56 -15.51 -1.87
C THR A 58 -18.15 -15.21 -2.32
N CYS A 59 -17.15 -15.74 -1.60
CA CYS A 59 -15.75 -15.40 -1.80
C CYS A 59 -14.88 -16.62 -2.05
N VAL A 60 -13.97 -16.53 -3.02
CA VAL A 60 -12.82 -17.42 -3.16
C VAL A 60 -11.55 -16.59 -3.00
N LEU A 61 -10.88 -16.75 -1.86
CA LEU A 61 -9.67 -15.99 -1.50
C LEU A 61 -8.42 -16.81 -1.74
N LYS A 62 -7.48 -16.28 -2.49
CA LYS A 62 -6.14 -16.85 -2.66
C LYS A 62 -5.09 -15.95 -1.98
N PRO A 63 -4.52 -16.36 -0.83
CA PRO A 63 -3.40 -15.67 -0.22
C PRO A 63 -2.11 -15.86 -1.03
N ALA A 64 -1.10 -15.01 -0.78
CA ALA A 64 0.23 -15.23 -1.32
C ALA A 64 0.84 -16.54 -0.78
N GLU A 65 1.59 -17.23 -1.62
CA GLU A 65 2.21 -18.54 -1.29
C GLU A 65 3.20 -18.45 -0.13
N THR A 66 3.84 -17.31 0.07
CA THR A 66 4.82 -17.09 1.16
C THR A 66 4.19 -16.74 2.50
N THR A 67 2.90 -16.34 2.53
CA THR A 67 2.21 -15.89 3.75
C THR A 67 0.76 -16.39 3.87
N PRO A 68 0.49 -17.71 3.73
CA PRO A 68 -0.88 -18.22 3.74
C PRO A 68 -1.44 -18.43 5.15
N LEU A 69 -0.61 -18.54 6.19
CA LEU A 69 -1.00 -19.06 7.51
C LEU A 69 -2.11 -18.23 8.17
N THR A 70 -2.02 -16.90 8.13
CA THR A 70 -3.04 -16.05 8.75
C THR A 70 -4.39 -16.11 8.05
N ALA A 71 -4.40 -16.35 6.73
CA ALA A 71 -5.64 -16.58 5.99
C ALA A 71 -6.26 -17.95 6.36
N LEU A 72 -5.44 -18.99 6.52
CA LEU A 72 -5.91 -20.30 6.96
C LEU A 72 -6.44 -20.27 8.42
N MET A 73 -5.80 -19.49 9.29
CA MET A 73 -6.34 -19.26 10.65
C MET A 73 -7.67 -18.50 10.61
N LEU A 74 -7.80 -17.51 9.70
CA LEU A 74 -9.06 -16.78 9.52
C LEU A 74 -10.19 -17.72 9.07
N ALA A 75 -9.90 -18.76 8.24
CA ALA A 75 -10.91 -19.74 7.85
C ALA A 75 -11.53 -20.45 9.06
N LYS A 76 -10.74 -20.80 10.07
CA LYS A 76 -11.24 -21.41 11.31
C LYS A 76 -12.15 -20.45 12.09
N LEU A 77 -11.75 -19.18 12.18
CA LEU A 77 -12.57 -18.16 12.85
C LEU A 77 -13.89 -17.91 12.11
N ILE A 78 -13.89 -18.03 10.80
CA ILE A 78 -15.10 -17.91 9.97
C ILE A 78 -16.05 -19.09 10.21
N GLU A 79 -15.52 -20.30 10.35
CA GLU A 79 -16.27 -21.50 10.72
C GLU A 79 -16.86 -21.36 12.13
N GLU A 80 -16.06 -20.92 13.12
CA GLU A 80 -16.49 -20.66 14.49
C GLU A 80 -17.56 -19.56 14.60
N ALA A 81 -17.62 -18.65 13.61
CA ALA A 81 -18.65 -17.60 13.53
C ALA A 81 -19.93 -18.05 12.83
N ASP A 82 -20.12 -19.36 12.56
CA ASP A 82 -21.27 -19.97 11.94
C ASP A 82 -21.65 -19.39 10.55
N LEU A 83 -20.66 -18.90 9.79
CA LEU A 83 -20.93 -18.56 8.39
C LEU A 83 -21.26 -19.86 7.61
N PRO A 84 -22.31 -19.83 6.77
CA PRO A 84 -22.70 -21.03 6.01
C PRO A 84 -21.54 -21.59 5.18
N PRO A 85 -21.35 -22.93 5.16
CA PRO A 85 -20.32 -23.55 4.32
C PRO A 85 -20.40 -23.10 2.86
N GLY A 86 -19.22 -22.82 2.27
CA GLY A 86 -19.13 -22.37 0.88
C GLY A 86 -19.27 -20.86 0.66
N VAL A 87 -19.64 -20.07 1.68
CA VAL A 87 -19.67 -18.60 1.58
C VAL A 87 -18.27 -18.03 1.46
N VAL A 88 -17.30 -18.54 2.24
CA VAL A 88 -15.89 -18.18 2.13
C VAL A 88 -15.06 -19.42 1.87
N ASN A 89 -14.29 -19.41 0.81
CA ASN A 89 -13.40 -20.50 0.41
C ASN A 89 -11.98 -19.96 0.29
N ILE A 90 -11.03 -20.54 1.01
CA ILE A 90 -9.62 -20.14 0.95
C ILE A 90 -8.83 -21.21 0.23
N VAL A 91 -8.22 -20.83 -0.91
CA VAL A 91 -7.43 -21.72 -1.75
C VAL A 91 -5.96 -21.30 -1.75
N THR A 92 -5.07 -22.20 -1.38
CA THR A 92 -3.64 -21.96 -1.41
C THR A 92 -3.05 -22.33 -2.77
N GLY A 93 -1.91 -21.76 -3.10
CA GLY A 93 -1.18 -22.05 -4.33
C GLY A 93 -0.39 -20.86 -4.85
N ALA A 94 0.41 -21.11 -5.87
CA ALA A 94 1.25 -20.13 -6.54
C ALA A 94 0.46 -19.29 -7.58
N GLY A 95 1.18 -18.58 -8.46
CA GLY A 95 0.59 -17.73 -9.49
C GLY A 95 -0.39 -18.43 -10.42
N ALA A 96 -0.17 -19.72 -10.74
CA ALA A 96 -1.08 -20.49 -11.58
C ALA A 96 -2.48 -20.65 -10.97
N THR A 97 -2.58 -20.85 -9.64
CA THR A 97 -3.86 -20.91 -8.93
C THR A 97 -4.59 -19.57 -9.00
N GLY A 98 -3.85 -18.44 -8.85
CA GLY A 98 -4.43 -17.10 -9.02
C GLY A 98 -4.93 -16.86 -10.44
N ALA A 99 -4.19 -17.29 -11.46
CA ALA A 99 -4.60 -17.18 -12.87
C ALA A 99 -5.86 -18.00 -13.16
N ALA A 100 -5.94 -19.23 -12.64
CA ALA A 100 -7.11 -20.09 -12.79
C ALA A 100 -8.35 -19.45 -12.13
N LEU A 101 -8.22 -18.90 -10.92
CA LEU A 101 -9.29 -18.20 -10.22
C LEU A 101 -9.81 -17.00 -11.03
N VAL A 102 -8.89 -16.14 -11.49
CA VAL A 102 -9.22 -14.93 -12.26
C VAL A 102 -9.96 -15.26 -13.55
N SER A 103 -9.55 -16.33 -14.24
CA SER A 103 -10.11 -16.73 -15.54
C SER A 103 -11.38 -17.57 -15.43
N HIS A 104 -11.71 -18.11 -14.25
CA HIS A 104 -12.82 -19.04 -14.06
C HIS A 104 -14.18 -18.40 -14.42
N ALA A 105 -14.98 -19.06 -15.27
CA ALA A 105 -16.24 -18.51 -15.77
C ALA A 105 -17.27 -18.19 -14.68
N GLY A 106 -17.26 -18.94 -13.56
CA GLY A 106 -18.14 -18.72 -12.41
C GLY A 106 -17.69 -17.62 -11.45
N VAL A 107 -16.70 -16.80 -11.79
CA VAL A 107 -16.29 -15.63 -11.00
C VAL A 107 -16.86 -14.37 -11.63
N ASP A 108 -17.61 -13.59 -10.87
CA ASP A 108 -18.28 -12.36 -11.32
C ASP A 108 -17.45 -11.12 -11.03
N LYS A 109 -16.65 -11.15 -9.95
CA LYS A 109 -15.82 -10.05 -9.48
C LYS A 109 -14.39 -10.54 -9.24
N VAL A 110 -13.42 -9.79 -9.71
CA VAL A 110 -11.99 -9.98 -9.33
C VAL A 110 -11.53 -8.78 -8.52
N ALA A 111 -10.98 -9.04 -7.33
CA ALA A 111 -10.32 -8.07 -6.49
C ALA A 111 -8.86 -8.49 -6.29
N PHE A 112 -7.94 -7.67 -6.74
CA PHE A 112 -6.51 -7.97 -6.72
C PHE A 112 -5.74 -6.85 -6.02
N THR A 113 -4.84 -7.23 -5.12
CA THR A 113 -3.79 -6.37 -4.60
C THR A 113 -2.43 -7.03 -4.83
N GLY A 114 -1.50 -6.30 -5.44
CA GLY A 114 -0.16 -6.83 -5.73
C GLY A 114 0.62 -5.94 -6.69
N SER A 115 1.54 -6.54 -7.47
CA SER A 115 2.39 -5.78 -8.39
C SER A 115 1.61 -5.25 -9.60
N THR A 116 2.06 -4.10 -10.11
CA THR A 116 1.49 -3.46 -11.31
C THR A 116 1.51 -4.39 -12.52
N ASP A 117 2.59 -5.16 -12.71
CA ASP A 117 2.71 -6.09 -13.83
C ASP A 117 1.68 -7.22 -13.79
N VAL A 118 1.41 -7.78 -12.60
CA VAL A 118 0.38 -8.80 -12.42
C VAL A 118 -1.02 -8.19 -12.60
N GLY A 119 -1.25 -6.98 -12.09
CA GLY A 119 -2.50 -6.25 -12.31
C GLY A 119 -2.82 -6.06 -13.80
N LYS A 120 -1.82 -5.66 -14.59
CA LYS A 120 -1.95 -5.55 -16.06
C LYS A 120 -2.24 -6.89 -16.76
N LYS A 121 -1.64 -7.99 -16.28
CA LYS A 121 -1.93 -9.34 -16.79
C LYS A 121 -3.38 -9.74 -16.49
N ILE A 122 -3.86 -9.49 -15.27
CA ILE A 122 -5.25 -9.76 -14.87
C ILE A 122 -6.23 -8.97 -15.73
N GLN A 123 -5.98 -7.67 -15.91
CA GLN A 123 -6.83 -6.80 -16.72
C GLN A 123 -6.96 -7.32 -18.16
N ARG A 124 -5.84 -7.76 -18.76
CA ARG A 124 -5.84 -8.38 -20.09
C ARG A 124 -6.61 -9.70 -20.12
N ALA A 125 -6.43 -10.55 -19.10
CA ALA A 125 -7.03 -11.87 -19.04
C ALA A 125 -8.57 -11.83 -18.95
N ILE A 126 -9.14 -10.78 -18.34
CA ILE A 126 -10.59 -10.63 -18.19
C ILE A 126 -11.21 -9.63 -19.17
N ALA A 127 -10.41 -9.05 -20.07
CA ALA A 127 -10.92 -8.11 -21.09
C ALA A 127 -12.01 -8.78 -21.94
N GLY A 128 -13.09 -8.05 -22.21
CA GLY A 128 -14.25 -8.57 -22.96
C GLY A 128 -15.21 -9.46 -22.15
N THR A 129 -14.90 -9.74 -20.87
CA THR A 129 -15.83 -10.45 -19.98
C THR A 129 -16.75 -9.46 -19.22
N LYS A 130 -17.79 -9.98 -18.55
CA LYS A 130 -18.67 -9.18 -17.68
C LYS A 130 -18.10 -8.98 -16.26
N LYS A 131 -16.91 -9.55 -15.95
CA LYS A 131 -16.33 -9.51 -14.61
C LYS A 131 -16.03 -8.08 -14.17
N LYS A 132 -16.49 -7.72 -12.99
CA LYS A 132 -16.06 -6.47 -12.34
C LYS A 132 -14.61 -6.62 -11.85
N LEU A 133 -13.82 -5.57 -11.92
CA LEU A 133 -12.41 -5.58 -11.50
C LEU A 133 -12.09 -4.40 -10.56
N THR A 134 -11.37 -4.66 -9.50
CA THR A 134 -10.66 -3.66 -8.72
C THR A 134 -9.20 -4.05 -8.60
N LEU A 135 -8.30 -3.08 -8.79
CA LEU A 135 -6.85 -3.27 -8.74
C LEU A 135 -6.25 -2.28 -7.74
N GLU A 136 -5.57 -2.81 -6.73
CA GLU A 136 -4.71 -2.07 -5.81
C GLU A 136 -3.27 -2.48 -6.08
N LEU A 137 -2.48 -1.59 -6.66
CA LEU A 137 -1.16 -1.91 -7.22
C LEU A 137 -0.04 -1.12 -6.54
N GLY A 138 1.13 -1.09 -7.16
CA GLY A 138 2.30 -0.43 -6.64
C GLY A 138 2.18 1.09 -6.53
N GLY A 139 3.17 1.68 -5.86
CA GLY A 139 3.24 3.12 -5.66
C GLY A 139 4.67 3.65 -5.59
N LYS A 140 4.80 4.96 -5.78
CA LYS A 140 6.04 5.73 -5.56
C LYS A 140 5.69 7.06 -4.92
N ALA A 141 5.13 6.99 -3.71
CA ALA A 141 4.54 8.13 -3.04
C ALA A 141 5.54 9.24 -2.75
N ALA A 142 5.09 10.48 -2.93
CA ALA A 142 5.82 11.66 -2.51
C ALA A 142 5.40 12.05 -1.09
N ASN A 143 6.38 12.32 -0.21
CA ASN A 143 6.20 12.90 1.11
C ASN A 143 6.82 14.29 1.08
N ILE A 144 5.98 15.35 1.06
CA ILE A 144 6.38 16.73 0.78
C ILE A 144 6.58 17.48 2.09
N ILE A 145 7.78 18.01 2.32
CA ILE A 145 8.17 18.67 3.57
C ILE A 145 8.49 20.14 3.28
N PHE A 146 7.62 21.03 3.73
CA PHE A 146 7.84 22.47 3.65
C PHE A 146 8.70 23.00 4.81
N ALA A 147 9.31 24.16 4.63
CA ALA A 147 10.18 24.78 5.63
C ALA A 147 9.47 25.11 6.96
N ASP A 148 8.17 25.34 6.88
CA ASP A 148 7.30 25.62 8.04
C ASP A 148 6.72 24.35 8.70
N ALA A 149 7.16 23.16 8.29
CA ALA A 149 6.70 21.91 8.88
C ALA A 149 7.24 21.71 10.31
N PRO A 150 6.49 21.04 11.19
CA PRO A 150 7.00 20.59 12.49
C PRO A 150 8.03 19.45 12.25
N LEU A 151 9.33 19.81 12.10
CA LEU A 151 10.36 18.93 11.57
C LEU A 151 10.54 17.63 12.35
N ASP A 152 10.45 17.64 13.67
CA ASP A 152 10.63 16.42 14.47
C ASP A 152 9.48 15.43 14.22
N GLN A 153 8.27 15.92 14.11
CA GLN A 153 7.12 15.09 13.75
C GLN A 153 7.21 14.61 12.29
N ALA A 154 7.69 15.47 11.39
CA ALA A 154 7.89 15.10 10.00
C ALA A 154 8.96 14.00 9.85
N VAL A 155 10.05 14.06 10.61
CA VAL A 155 11.07 13.01 10.66
C VAL A 155 10.48 11.68 11.09
N GLU A 156 9.73 11.62 12.19
CA GLU A 156 9.06 10.38 12.62
C GLU A 156 8.04 9.90 11.59
N GLY A 157 7.31 10.81 10.95
CA GLY A 157 6.40 10.49 9.86
C GLY A 157 7.11 9.95 8.61
N ILE A 158 8.30 10.44 8.28
CA ILE A 158 9.13 9.90 7.19
C ILE A 158 9.64 8.50 7.56
N ILE A 159 10.21 8.34 8.76
CA ILE A 159 10.74 7.05 9.25
C ILE A 159 9.62 5.99 9.25
N GLY A 160 8.49 6.29 9.86
CA GLY A 160 7.32 5.39 9.85
C GLY A 160 6.71 5.21 8.46
N GLY A 161 6.84 6.22 7.58
CA GLY A 161 6.33 6.19 6.21
C GLY A 161 7.10 5.29 5.26
N ILE A 162 8.40 5.09 5.48
CA ILE A 162 9.23 4.30 4.57
C ILE A 162 9.82 3.03 5.21
N PHE A 163 10.19 3.04 6.49
CA PHE A 163 10.88 1.89 7.09
C PHE A 163 9.94 0.92 7.81
N PHE A 164 8.71 1.33 8.13
CA PHE A 164 7.68 0.42 8.63
C PHE A 164 7.52 -0.78 7.67
N ASN A 165 7.38 -1.97 8.24
CA ASN A 165 7.26 -3.23 7.50
C ASN A 165 8.36 -3.42 6.43
N GLN A 166 9.61 -3.07 6.74
CA GLN A 166 10.78 -3.14 5.85
C GLN A 166 10.62 -2.34 4.54
N GLY A 167 9.75 -1.34 4.50
CA GLY A 167 9.38 -0.63 3.27
C GLY A 167 8.51 -1.43 2.32
N HIS A 168 8.00 -2.59 2.74
CA HIS A 168 7.07 -3.43 1.97
C HIS A 168 5.64 -2.89 2.06
N VAL A 169 5.46 -1.63 1.69
CA VAL A 169 4.21 -0.89 1.78
C VAL A 169 3.94 -0.19 0.44
N CYS A 170 2.83 -0.49 -0.20
CA CYS A 170 2.48 0.09 -1.51
C CYS A 170 2.37 1.63 -1.47
N CYS A 171 1.92 2.19 -0.35
CA CYS A 171 1.82 3.63 -0.13
C CYS A 171 3.03 4.22 0.59
N ALA A 172 4.16 3.49 0.72
CA ALA A 172 5.36 4.00 1.39
C ALA A 172 5.81 5.35 0.81
N GLY A 173 6.13 6.31 1.69
CA GLY A 173 6.66 7.62 1.34
C GLY A 173 8.10 7.54 0.84
N SER A 174 8.32 6.76 -0.23
CA SER A 174 9.63 6.39 -0.74
C SER A 174 10.38 7.50 -1.47
N ARG A 175 9.69 8.62 -1.79
CA ARG A 175 10.29 9.87 -2.23
C ARG A 175 9.99 10.97 -1.22
N VAL A 176 11.00 11.52 -0.56
CA VAL A 176 10.88 12.79 0.17
C VAL A 176 11.17 13.93 -0.78
N LEU A 177 10.23 14.86 -0.90
CA LEU A 177 10.42 16.16 -1.54
C LEU A 177 10.55 17.18 -0.43
N VAL A 178 11.73 17.78 -0.24
CA VAL A 178 12.01 18.73 0.83
C VAL A 178 12.29 20.11 0.29
N GLU A 179 11.75 21.15 0.92
CA GLU A 179 12.07 22.54 0.57
C GLU A 179 13.56 22.82 0.76
N GLU A 180 14.21 23.39 -0.26
CA GLU A 180 15.68 23.50 -0.34
C GLU A 180 16.30 24.17 0.91
N SER A 181 15.61 25.15 1.48
CA SER A 181 16.07 25.91 2.66
C SER A 181 16.30 25.07 3.92
N ILE A 182 15.61 23.93 4.06
CA ILE A 182 15.69 23.04 5.24
C ILE A 182 16.32 21.69 4.93
N HIS A 183 16.79 21.48 3.71
CA HIS A 183 17.31 20.18 3.24
C HIS A 183 18.40 19.61 4.16
N GLU A 184 19.43 20.38 4.47
CA GLU A 184 20.56 19.91 5.30
C GLU A 184 20.13 19.59 6.75
N VAL A 185 19.23 20.42 7.31
CA VAL A 185 18.70 20.20 8.66
C VAL A 185 17.87 18.92 8.71
N LEU A 186 17.00 18.71 7.73
CA LEU A 186 16.19 17.50 7.64
C LEU A 186 17.06 16.26 7.44
N LEU A 187 18.07 16.31 6.57
CA LEU A 187 18.97 15.18 6.33
C LEU A 187 19.74 14.77 7.59
N ARG A 188 20.26 15.73 8.35
CA ARG A 188 20.92 15.43 9.61
C ARG A 188 19.99 14.70 10.57
N LYS A 189 18.80 15.26 10.83
CA LYS A 189 17.78 14.64 11.70
C LYS A 189 17.40 13.25 11.24
N LEU A 190 17.21 13.03 9.93
CA LEU A 190 16.90 11.71 9.38
C LEU A 190 18.03 10.71 9.60
N LYS A 191 19.29 11.10 9.36
CA LYS A 191 20.45 10.22 9.59
C LYS A 191 20.61 9.86 11.06
N ASP A 192 20.47 10.84 11.96
CA ASP A 192 20.51 10.63 13.41
C ASP A 192 19.41 9.63 13.85
N ARG A 193 18.19 9.81 13.35
CA ARG A 193 17.08 8.92 13.67
C ARG A 193 17.25 7.53 13.04
N MET A 194 17.72 7.44 11.81
CA MET A 194 18.03 6.17 11.15
C MET A 194 19.10 5.36 11.90
N ALA A 195 20.06 6.01 12.54
CA ALA A 195 21.11 5.35 13.33
C ALA A 195 20.56 4.61 14.57
N THR A 196 19.34 4.92 15.00
CA THR A 196 18.68 4.25 16.14
C THR A 196 17.82 3.06 15.74
N ILE A 197 17.63 2.80 14.43
CA ILE A 197 16.80 1.70 13.93
C ILE A 197 17.51 0.35 14.16
N ARG A 198 16.77 -0.60 14.71
CA ARG A 198 17.26 -1.94 15.01
C ARG A 198 16.64 -2.97 14.07
N LEU A 199 17.52 -3.74 13.40
CA LEU A 199 17.15 -4.89 12.61
C LEU A 199 17.23 -6.15 13.48
N GLY A 200 16.27 -7.05 13.37
CA GLY A 200 16.31 -8.27 14.16
C GLY A 200 15.07 -9.16 14.01
N ASP A 201 14.94 -10.10 14.92
CA ASP A 201 13.80 -11.01 14.99
C ASP A 201 12.49 -10.21 15.12
N PRO A 202 11.50 -10.43 14.23
CA PRO A 202 10.22 -9.72 14.29
C PRO A 202 9.38 -10.06 15.53
N LEU A 203 9.72 -11.10 16.29
CA LEU A 203 9.09 -11.43 17.56
C LEU A 203 9.72 -10.71 18.77
N ASP A 204 10.88 -10.10 18.60
CA ASP A 204 11.48 -9.24 19.62
C ASP A 204 10.81 -7.85 19.59
N LYS A 205 10.27 -7.42 20.74
CA LYS A 205 9.62 -6.11 20.89
C LYS A 205 10.55 -4.92 20.61
N ASN A 206 11.85 -5.14 20.67
CA ASN A 206 12.86 -4.11 20.40
C ASN A 206 13.27 -4.02 18.93
N THR A 207 12.79 -4.90 18.08
CA THR A 207 13.06 -4.85 16.64
C THR A 207 12.17 -3.81 15.97
N ASP A 208 12.77 -2.91 15.20
CA ASP A 208 12.06 -1.94 14.38
C ASP A 208 11.80 -2.47 12.97
N ILE A 209 12.74 -3.25 12.41
CA ILE A 209 12.70 -3.78 11.04
C ILE A 209 13.07 -5.27 11.06
N GLY A 210 12.21 -6.08 10.49
CA GLY A 210 12.41 -7.52 10.29
C GLY A 210 13.11 -7.85 8.97
N ALA A 211 13.10 -9.14 8.61
CA ALA A 211 13.68 -9.64 7.37
C ALA A 211 12.86 -9.23 6.14
N VAL A 212 13.53 -9.09 5.01
CA VAL A 212 12.93 -9.00 3.67
C VAL A 212 12.22 -10.33 3.35
N ASN A 213 11.05 -10.26 2.72
CA ASN A 213 10.19 -11.43 2.50
C ASN A 213 10.87 -12.60 1.77
N SER A 214 11.73 -12.33 0.79
CA SER A 214 12.33 -13.38 -0.05
C SER A 214 13.67 -12.96 -0.65
N ARG A 215 14.43 -13.95 -1.13
CA ARG A 215 15.65 -13.71 -1.91
C ARG A 215 15.38 -12.84 -3.13
N MET A 216 14.34 -13.15 -3.88
CA MET A 216 13.96 -12.39 -5.08
C MET A 216 13.72 -10.91 -4.76
N GLN A 217 13.00 -10.60 -3.68
CA GLN A 217 12.77 -9.23 -3.25
C GLN A 217 14.04 -8.53 -2.79
N LEU A 218 14.92 -9.23 -2.06
CA LEU A 218 16.22 -8.70 -1.65
C LEU A 218 17.10 -8.36 -2.86
N ASP A 219 17.13 -9.23 -3.86
CA ASP A 219 17.93 -9.02 -5.07
C ASP A 219 17.38 -7.83 -5.89
N ARG A 220 16.05 -7.64 -5.94
CA ARG A 220 15.43 -6.46 -6.54
C ARG A 220 15.80 -5.17 -5.82
N ILE A 221 15.81 -5.17 -4.48
CA ILE A 221 16.24 -4.01 -3.70
C ILE A 221 17.71 -3.67 -4.02
N ARG A 222 18.59 -4.68 -4.04
CA ARG A 222 20.01 -4.51 -4.35
C ARG A 222 20.25 -3.97 -5.75
N GLU A 223 19.55 -4.49 -6.73
CA GLU A 223 19.60 -4.02 -8.12
C GLU A 223 19.30 -2.52 -8.21
N LEU A 224 18.18 -2.07 -7.62
CA LEU A 224 17.78 -0.68 -7.70
C LEU A 224 18.68 0.25 -6.86
N VAL A 225 19.19 -0.22 -5.72
CA VAL A 225 20.16 0.53 -4.93
C VAL A 225 21.47 0.71 -5.72
N SER A 226 21.97 -0.33 -6.36
CA SER A 226 23.16 -0.24 -7.24
C SER A 226 22.93 0.68 -8.43
N ALA A 227 21.72 0.65 -9.02
CA ALA A 227 21.36 1.58 -10.09
C ALA A 227 21.39 3.04 -9.60
N GLY A 228 20.87 3.33 -8.41
CA GLY A 228 20.93 4.69 -7.84
C GLY A 228 22.36 5.21 -7.67
N GLU A 229 23.26 4.37 -7.19
CA GLU A 229 24.70 4.71 -7.07
C GLU A 229 25.33 4.94 -8.45
N SER A 230 25.08 4.05 -9.41
CA SER A 230 25.63 4.16 -10.76
C SER A 230 25.07 5.36 -11.54
N GLU A 231 23.86 5.81 -11.23
CA GLU A 231 23.25 7.01 -11.80
C GLU A 231 23.70 8.31 -11.09
N GLY A 232 24.59 8.22 -10.09
CA GLY A 232 25.23 9.37 -9.44
C GLY A 232 24.58 9.85 -8.15
N ALA A 233 23.57 9.15 -7.62
CA ALA A 233 23.00 9.47 -6.32
C ALA A 233 23.94 9.05 -5.17
N THR A 234 23.98 9.83 -4.10
CA THR A 234 24.81 9.57 -2.93
C THR A 234 24.05 8.73 -1.90
N ARG A 235 24.56 7.55 -1.60
CA ARG A 235 23.99 6.61 -0.65
C ARG A 235 24.46 6.87 0.78
N PHE A 236 23.52 6.80 1.72
CA PHE A 236 23.74 6.63 3.15
C PHE A 236 22.98 5.39 3.63
N SER A 237 23.66 4.48 4.34
CA SER A 237 23.00 3.33 4.99
C SER A 237 23.14 3.48 6.51
N ALA A 238 22.06 3.16 7.23
CA ALA A 238 22.07 3.19 8.68
C ALA A 238 23.15 2.26 9.25
N PRO A 239 23.90 2.66 10.25
CA PRO A 239 24.93 1.85 10.90
C PRO A 239 24.26 0.84 11.86
N CYS A 240 23.60 -0.18 11.32
CA CYS A 240 22.92 -1.21 12.10
C CYS A 240 23.57 -2.58 11.88
N ALA A 241 23.55 -3.42 12.92
CA ALA A 241 23.96 -4.81 12.80
C ALA A 241 22.97 -5.56 11.89
N ILE A 242 23.50 -6.31 10.94
CA ILE A 242 22.72 -7.14 10.03
C ILE A 242 22.91 -8.60 10.47
N PRO A 243 21.82 -9.35 10.75
CA PRO A 243 21.93 -10.76 11.10
C PRO A 243 22.58 -11.60 10.00
N ASP A 244 23.35 -12.61 10.37
CA ASP A 244 24.12 -13.46 9.43
C ASP A 244 23.23 -14.37 8.57
N ARG A 245 22.04 -14.74 9.07
CA ARG A 245 21.10 -15.64 8.40
C ARG A 245 19.81 -14.94 8.03
N GLY A 246 19.29 -15.21 6.85
CA GLY A 246 18.05 -14.64 6.33
C GLY A 246 18.27 -13.59 5.25
N PHE A 247 17.21 -12.86 4.94
CA PHE A 247 17.20 -11.84 3.89
C PHE A 247 17.10 -10.45 4.54
N TRP A 248 18.21 -9.76 4.62
CA TRP A 248 18.28 -8.48 5.34
C TRP A 248 18.78 -7.35 4.46
N PHE A 249 18.23 -6.17 4.69
CA PHE A 249 18.69 -4.96 4.04
C PHE A 249 18.62 -3.78 5.03
N ALA A 250 19.73 -3.05 5.18
CA ALA A 250 19.80 -1.89 6.06
C ALA A 250 18.94 -0.72 5.54
N PRO A 251 18.29 0.04 6.42
CA PRO A 251 17.65 1.29 6.04
C PRO A 251 18.62 2.17 5.26
N THR A 252 18.21 2.60 4.09
CA THR A 252 19.07 3.32 3.15
C THR A 252 18.38 4.60 2.68
N LEU A 253 19.16 5.67 2.58
CA LEU A 253 18.75 6.98 2.10
C LEU A 253 19.64 7.41 0.95
N PHE A 254 19.05 7.96 -0.10
CA PHE A 254 19.77 8.57 -1.22
C PHE A 254 19.54 10.08 -1.27
N THR A 255 20.62 10.84 -1.48
CA THR A 255 20.62 12.28 -1.78
C THR A 255 21.18 12.53 -3.18
N GLY A 256 21.05 13.76 -3.69
CA GLY A 256 21.45 14.07 -5.05
C GLY A 256 20.61 13.34 -6.10
N VAL A 257 19.37 12.97 -5.73
CA VAL A 257 18.49 12.20 -6.60
C VAL A 257 17.83 13.11 -7.63
N SER A 258 17.99 12.76 -8.90
CA SER A 258 17.24 13.36 -10.02
C SER A 258 15.91 12.61 -10.24
N GLN A 259 14.91 13.30 -10.80
CA GLN A 259 13.65 12.68 -11.24
C GLN A 259 13.84 11.63 -12.34
N SER A 260 14.96 11.63 -13.05
CA SER A 260 15.31 10.64 -14.07
C SER A 260 15.85 9.33 -13.49
N HIS A 261 16.40 9.36 -12.28
CA HIS A 261 16.98 8.17 -11.66
C HIS A 261 15.95 7.08 -11.45
N ARG A 262 16.32 5.83 -11.67
CA ARG A 262 15.45 4.66 -11.46
C ARG A 262 14.90 4.61 -10.05
N ILE A 263 15.71 4.95 -9.04
CA ILE A 263 15.29 4.98 -7.63
C ILE A 263 14.23 6.05 -7.32
N ALA A 264 14.04 7.06 -8.19
CA ALA A 264 12.97 8.05 -8.09
C ALA A 264 11.70 7.64 -8.85
N ARG A 265 11.79 6.71 -9.80
CA ARG A 265 10.72 6.34 -10.72
C ARG A 265 10.12 4.97 -10.45
N GLU A 266 10.97 3.99 -10.12
CA GLU A 266 10.57 2.60 -9.92
C GLU A 266 10.24 2.32 -8.45
N GLU A 267 9.27 1.45 -8.23
CA GLU A 267 8.95 0.94 -6.91
C GLU A 267 10.04 -0.05 -6.47
N ILE A 268 10.73 0.26 -5.37
CA ILE A 268 11.79 -0.60 -4.80
C ILE A 268 11.16 -1.66 -3.88
N PHE A 269 10.11 -1.28 -3.18
CA PHE A 269 9.41 -2.11 -2.20
C PHE A 269 10.36 -2.66 -1.14
N GLY A 270 11.17 -1.76 -0.57
CA GLY A 270 12.20 -2.03 0.42
C GLY A 270 12.53 -0.80 1.25
N PRO A 271 13.40 -0.90 2.26
CA PRO A 271 13.71 0.19 3.19
C PRO A 271 14.68 1.20 2.55
N VAL A 272 14.25 1.82 1.46
CA VAL A 272 15.07 2.74 0.65
C VAL A 272 14.30 4.03 0.37
N LEU A 273 14.88 5.15 0.82
CA LEU A 273 14.34 6.49 0.69
C LEU A 273 15.13 7.30 -0.34
N SER A 274 14.44 7.95 -1.26
CA SER A 274 15.02 8.91 -2.21
C SER A 274 14.63 10.34 -1.79
N VAL A 275 15.63 11.22 -1.61
CA VAL A 275 15.43 12.62 -1.21
C VAL A 275 15.72 13.53 -2.39
N LEU A 276 14.72 14.36 -2.74
CA LEU A 276 14.78 15.39 -3.78
C LEU A 276 14.46 16.75 -3.13
N THR A 277 14.94 17.84 -3.70
CA THR A 277 14.61 19.20 -3.24
C THR A 277 13.57 19.85 -4.13
N PHE A 278 12.92 20.89 -3.61
CA PHE A 278 12.08 21.82 -4.37
C PHE A 278 12.21 23.23 -3.79
N ARG A 279 11.84 24.26 -4.56
CA ARG A 279 11.91 25.68 -4.18
C ARG A 279 10.56 26.32 -3.98
N THR A 280 9.55 25.89 -4.74
CA THR A 280 8.20 26.46 -4.68
C THR A 280 7.15 25.35 -4.50
N PRO A 281 5.97 25.67 -3.94
CA PRO A 281 4.88 24.70 -3.84
C PRO A 281 4.46 24.11 -5.20
N GLU A 282 4.53 24.91 -6.27
CA GLU A 282 4.22 24.48 -7.64
C GLU A 282 5.21 23.41 -8.11
N GLU A 283 6.51 23.63 -7.89
CA GLU A 283 7.55 22.66 -8.20
C GLU A 283 7.39 21.36 -7.39
N ALA A 284 7.02 21.47 -6.11
CA ALA A 284 6.74 20.30 -5.28
C ALA A 284 5.59 19.47 -5.86
N VAL A 285 4.50 20.10 -6.29
CA VAL A 285 3.35 19.44 -6.92
C VAL A 285 3.76 18.80 -8.25
N GLU A 286 4.50 19.51 -9.10
CA GLU A 286 5.00 18.99 -10.36
C GLU A 286 5.85 17.73 -10.14
N LYS A 287 6.86 17.80 -9.27
CA LYS A 287 7.74 16.67 -8.94
C LYS A 287 6.98 15.52 -8.30
N ALA A 288 6.02 15.79 -7.43
CA ALA A 288 5.19 14.75 -6.81
C ALA A 288 4.37 13.99 -7.84
N ASN A 289 3.77 14.71 -8.80
CA ASN A 289 2.93 14.14 -9.86
C ASN A 289 3.72 13.50 -11.01
N ASN A 290 5.03 13.78 -11.13
CA ASN A 290 5.89 13.21 -12.18
C ASN A 290 6.28 11.75 -11.85
N THR A 291 5.30 10.89 -11.91
CA THR A 291 5.43 9.44 -11.72
C THR A 291 4.30 8.73 -12.46
N MET A 292 4.53 7.48 -12.84
CA MET A 292 3.47 6.63 -13.38
C MET A 292 2.43 6.21 -12.33
N TYR A 293 2.76 6.33 -11.07
CA TYR A 293 1.92 5.94 -9.94
C TYR A 293 1.04 7.09 -9.42
N GLY A 294 0.04 6.73 -8.63
CA GLY A 294 -0.86 7.70 -8.00
C GLY A 294 -1.61 7.10 -6.81
N LEU A 295 -0.92 6.32 -5.94
CA LEU A 295 -1.57 5.68 -4.80
C LEU A 295 -1.75 6.65 -3.64
N SER A 296 -0.65 7.26 -3.17
CA SER A 296 -0.69 8.13 -2.00
C SER A 296 0.34 9.26 -2.08
N ALA A 297 0.18 10.24 -1.17
CA ALA A 297 1.13 11.31 -0.90
C ALA A 297 1.01 11.79 0.56
N GLY A 298 2.04 12.46 1.06
CA GLY A 298 2.05 13.14 2.35
C GLY A 298 2.44 14.61 2.19
N ILE A 299 1.91 15.46 3.07
CA ILE A 299 2.19 16.91 3.10
C ILE A 299 2.46 17.31 4.54
N TRP A 300 3.57 18.02 4.76
CA TRP A 300 3.97 18.55 6.06
C TRP A 300 4.18 20.05 5.98
N THR A 301 3.34 20.81 6.65
CA THR A 301 3.35 22.27 6.74
C THR A 301 2.46 22.71 7.93
N ASP A 302 2.78 23.80 8.57
CA ASP A 302 1.93 24.41 9.63
C ASP A 302 0.76 25.24 9.06
N LYS A 303 0.76 25.48 7.72
CA LYS A 303 -0.25 26.30 7.04
C LYS A 303 -1.35 25.45 6.41
N GLY A 304 -2.53 25.42 7.01
CA GLY A 304 -3.69 24.68 6.50
C GLY A 304 -4.07 25.06 5.06
N SER A 305 -3.99 26.34 4.69
CA SER A 305 -4.25 26.80 3.32
C SER A 305 -3.26 26.22 2.30
N LYS A 306 -1.97 26.14 2.64
CA LYS A 306 -0.93 25.53 1.81
C LYS A 306 -1.18 24.04 1.66
N SER A 307 -1.45 23.34 2.79
CA SER A 307 -1.77 21.92 2.79
C SER A 307 -2.96 21.60 1.87
N PHE A 308 -4.03 22.37 1.97
CA PHE A 308 -5.22 22.18 1.14
C PHE A 308 -4.96 22.49 -0.33
N TRP A 309 -4.23 23.58 -0.63
CA TRP A 309 -3.86 23.96 -1.99
C TRP A 309 -3.03 22.88 -2.69
N VAL A 310 -2.04 22.29 -1.99
CA VAL A 310 -1.21 21.21 -2.50
C VAL A 310 -2.05 19.94 -2.69
N ALA A 311 -2.86 19.57 -1.67
CA ALA A 311 -3.66 18.34 -1.72
C ALA A 311 -4.61 18.30 -2.93
N GLN A 312 -5.25 19.41 -3.27
CA GLN A 312 -6.14 19.49 -4.43
C GLN A 312 -5.44 19.28 -5.78
N ARG A 313 -4.11 19.44 -5.83
CA ARG A 313 -3.31 19.37 -7.05
C ARG A 313 -2.51 18.07 -7.18
N LEU A 314 -2.44 17.29 -6.11
CA LEU A 314 -1.77 15.99 -6.14
C LEU A 314 -2.65 14.94 -6.82
N ARG A 315 -2.06 14.16 -7.70
CA ARG A 315 -2.70 13.02 -8.38
C ARG A 315 -2.44 11.72 -7.60
N ALA A 316 -2.94 11.68 -6.39
CA ALA A 316 -2.86 10.54 -5.48
C ALA A 316 -4.24 10.23 -4.89
N GLY A 317 -4.55 8.95 -4.73
CA GLY A 317 -5.84 8.51 -4.22
C GLY A 317 -6.04 8.78 -2.73
N VAL A 318 -4.93 8.80 -1.97
CA VAL A 318 -4.92 9.15 -0.54
C VAL A 318 -3.84 10.20 -0.28
N ILE A 319 -4.19 11.23 0.49
CA ILE A 319 -3.25 12.30 0.86
C ILE A 319 -3.33 12.50 2.37
N TRP A 320 -2.21 12.34 3.04
CA TRP A 320 -2.07 12.62 4.46
C TRP A 320 -1.49 14.01 4.70
N ALA A 321 -2.03 14.73 5.66
CA ALA A 321 -1.53 16.05 6.07
C ALA A 321 -1.04 16.00 7.51
N ASN A 322 0.24 16.34 7.74
CA ASN A 322 0.95 16.31 9.02
C ASN A 322 0.87 14.94 9.74
N THR A 323 0.77 13.89 8.96
CA THR A 323 0.78 12.49 9.40
C THR A 323 1.13 11.58 8.22
N TYR A 324 1.36 10.28 8.46
CA TYR A 324 1.56 9.29 7.41
C TYR A 324 1.07 7.90 7.86
N ASN A 325 0.67 7.04 6.91
CA ASN A 325 0.20 5.66 7.17
C ASN A 325 -0.94 5.57 8.21
N LYS A 326 -1.83 6.56 8.28
CA LYS A 326 -3.02 6.50 9.12
C LYS A 326 -4.20 5.99 8.29
N PHE A 327 -4.74 4.85 8.72
CA PHE A 327 -5.83 4.16 8.04
C PHE A 327 -7.04 4.08 8.95
N ASP A 328 -8.21 4.22 8.33
CA ASP A 328 -9.51 4.04 9.00
C ASP A 328 -10.42 3.23 8.07
N PRO A 329 -11.16 2.22 8.58
CA PRO A 329 -12.05 1.40 7.76
C PRO A 329 -13.13 2.20 7.01
N SER A 330 -13.54 3.36 7.54
CA SER A 330 -14.52 4.24 6.91
C SER A 330 -13.95 5.12 5.80
N SER A 331 -12.62 5.21 5.70
CA SER A 331 -11.93 6.00 4.68
C SER A 331 -11.65 5.18 3.43
N PRO A 332 -12.01 5.67 2.23
CA PRO A 332 -11.67 4.98 0.99
C PRO A 332 -10.16 5.02 0.73
N PHE A 333 -9.62 3.90 0.26
CA PHE A 333 -8.24 3.76 -0.17
C PHE A 333 -8.17 3.23 -1.59
N GLY A 334 -7.28 3.75 -2.40
CA GLY A 334 -7.03 3.27 -3.76
C GLY A 334 -6.32 4.29 -4.63
N GLY A 335 -5.77 3.82 -5.75
CA GLY A 335 -4.89 4.58 -6.60
C GLY A 335 -5.55 5.24 -7.81
N TYR A 336 -4.73 6.04 -8.49
CA TYR A 336 -4.90 6.53 -9.85
C TYR A 336 -3.73 6.01 -10.72
N LYS A 337 -3.81 6.24 -12.01
CA LYS A 337 -2.76 5.88 -12.97
C LYS A 337 -2.42 4.37 -12.87
N GLU A 338 -1.14 4.02 -12.86
CA GLU A 338 -0.69 2.63 -12.77
C GLU A 338 -0.75 2.03 -11.36
N SER A 339 -1.17 2.79 -10.35
CA SER A 339 -1.50 2.25 -9.03
C SER A 339 -2.86 1.55 -8.98
N GLY A 340 -3.59 1.52 -10.10
CA GLY A 340 -4.82 0.77 -10.21
C GLY A 340 -6.07 1.63 -10.20
N PHE A 341 -7.21 0.98 -9.97
CA PHE A 341 -8.53 1.61 -9.96
C PHE A 341 -9.50 0.83 -9.06
N GLY A 342 -10.61 1.48 -8.72
CA GLY A 342 -11.50 1.06 -7.65
C GLY A 342 -11.08 1.67 -6.31
N ARG A 343 -11.81 1.33 -5.27
CA ARG A 343 -11.50 1.74 -3.89
C ARG A 343 -11.79 0.59 -2.95
N GLU A 344 -10.94 0.45 -1.94
CA GLU A 344 -11.15 -0.40 -0.77
C GLU A 344 -11.37 0.50 0.45
N GLY A 345 -12.04 0.03 1.50
CA GLY A 345 -12.44 0.87 2.61
C GLY A 345 -13.61 1.81 2.29
N GLY A 346 -14.23 2.33 3.34
CA GLY A 346 -15.37 3.22 3.23
C GLY A 346 -16.57 2.62 2.49
N ARG A 347 -17.57 3.46 2.24
CA ARG A 347 -18.72 3.11 1.40
C ARG A 347 -18.31 2.73 -0.04
N GLN A 348 -17.21 3.32 -0.52
CA GLN A 348 -16.70 3.05 -1.86
C GLN A 348 -16.20 1.60 -2.02
N GLY A 349 -15.61 1.04 -0.96
CA GLY A 349 -15.23 -0.38 -0.92
C GLY A 349 -16.43 -1.32 -0.98
N LEU A 350 -17.55 -0.94 -0.36
CA LEU A 350 -18.80 -1.69 -0.44
C LEU A 350 -19.39 -1.68 -1.86
N LEU A 351 -19.40 -0.51 -2.52
CA LEU A 351 -19.86 -0.35 -3.91
C LEU A 351 -19.12 -1.27 -4.88
N ALA A 352 -17.88 -1.58 -4.62
CA ALA A 352 -17.07 -2.45 -5.47
C ALA A 352 -17.59 -3.90 -5.56
N TYR A 353 -18.51 -4.29 -4.66
CA TYR A 353 -19.12 -5.63 -4.56
C TYR A 353 -20.61 -5.66 -4.80
N LEU A 354 -21.19 -4.55 -5.25
CA LEU A 354 -22.61 -4.41 -5.51
C LEU A 354 -22.88 -4.07 -6.98
N GLU A 355 -23.99 -4.59 -7.47
CA GLU A 355 -24.70 -4.05 -8.63
C GLU A 355 -25.76 -3.09 -8.10
N VAL A 356 -25.72 -1.85 -8.55
CA VAL A 356 -26.62 -0.78 -8.11
C VAL A 356 -27.24 -0.18 -9.36
N ASP A 357 -28.47 -0.58 -9.64
CA ASP A 357 -29.26 -0.10 -10.78
C ASP A 357 -29.83 1.31 -10.53
#